data_8bc38f55cb27578d073715775c362fc1
#
_entry.id   8bc38f55cb27578d073715775c362fc1
#
_cell.length_a   1.000
_cell.length_b   1.000
_cell.length_c   1.000
_cell.angle_alpha   90.00
_cell.angle_beta   90.00
_cell.angle_gamma   90.00
#
_symmetry.space_group_name_H-M   'P 1'
#
loop_
_entity.id
_entity.type
_entity.pdbx_description
1 polymer ?
#
loop_
_entity_poly.entity_id
_entity_poly.type
_entity_poly.pdbx_seq_one_letter_code
_entity_poly.pdbx_strand_id
1 'polypeptide(L)'
;MIDIISRHFNIAEQHSLLFAVCVCSTFIPNINHPILIIEGEKGSGKSTMCRNLLNIISPTKKELLVMPNDTNNLVTVLSNNYLACFDNIGTLSTEHSNTLCLAVTGGTLSKRKLYTDNAEISINIRRIVVLNGLALQISQSDLIDRSIMLYLNRISEENRNTESNINTNFTRDLPDLLGSIFNTISNALSL
;
A
#
# COMPACT_ATOMS: atom_id res chain seq x y z
N MET A 1 12.81 14.35 -5.72
CA MET A 1 11.94 13.27 -5.18
C MET A 1 11.66 13.45 -3.69
N ILE A 2 12.65 13.41 -2.81
CA ILE A 2 12.44 13.52 -1.34
C ILE A 2 11.66 14.78 -0.96
N ASP A 3 11.99 15.95 -1.50
CA ASP A 3 11.28 17.20 -1.21
C ASP A 3 9.80 17.16 -1.61
N ILE A 4 9.46 16.47 -2.71
CA ILE A 4 8.05 16.30 -3.12
C ILE A 4 7.34 15.34 -2.18
N ILE A 5 8.01 14.24 -1.80
CA ILE A 5 7.48 13.30 -0.81
C ILE A 5 7.19 14.02 0.51
N SER A 6 8.12 14.80 1.03
CA SER A 6 7.96 15.53 2.29
C SER A 6 6.82 16.55 2.28
N ARG A 7 6.48 17.10 1.10
CA ARG A 7 5.35 18.03 0.95
C ARG A 7 3.98 17.34 0.96
N HIS A 8 3.90 16.11 0.46
CA HIS A 8 2.62 15.43 0.21
C HIS A 8 2.36 14.23 1.13
N PHE A 9 3.37 13.80 1.88
CA PHE A 9 3.27 12.67 2.79
C PHE A 9 3.72 13.09 4.18
N ASN A 10 2.84 12.97 5.16
CA ASN A 10 3.11 13.33 6.55
C ASN A 10 3.98 12.26 7.23
N ILE A 11 5.19 12.08 6.72
CA ILE A 11 6.16 11.09 7.20
C ILE A 11 7.27 11.82 7.93
N ALA A 12 7.78 11.24 9.02
CA ALA A 12 8.97 11.78 9.67
C ALA A 12 10.17 11.78 8.71
N GLU A 13 10.96 12.85 8.71
CA GLU A 13 12.08 13.06 7.77
C GLU A 13 13.02 11.87 7.70
N GLN A 14 13.33 11.26 8.84
CA GLN A 14 14.18 10.07 8.95
C GLN A 14 13.65 8.84 8.16
N HIS A 15 12.36 8.78 7.85
CA HIS A 15 11.73 7.69 7.10
C HIS A 15 11.50 8.03 5.62
N SER A 16 11.75 9.27 5.20
CA SER A 16 11.47 9.72 3.84
C SER A 16 12.27 8.96 2.78
N LEU A 17 13.54 8.65 3.06
CA LEU A 17 14.36 7.86 2.13
C LEU A 17 13.87 6.42 2.02
N LEU A 18 13.58 5.76 3.15
CA LEU A 18 13.04 4.40 3.16
C LEU A 18 11.71 4.34 2.39
N PHE A 19 10.82 5.30 2.63
CA PHE A 19 9.55 5.38 1.92
C PHE A 19 9.75 5.60 0.41
N ALA A 20 10.65 6.50 0.02
CA ALA A 20 10.98 6.74 -1.38
C ALA A 20 11.49 5.47 -2.08
N VAL A 21 12.38 4.71 -1.43
CA VAL A 21 12.87 3.42 -1.94
C VAL A 21 11.72 2.42 -2.06
N CYS A 22 10.84 2.33 -1.07
CA CYS A 22 9.65 1.48 -1.14
C CYS A 22 8.77 1.84 -2.34
N VAL A 23 8.50 3.13 -2.57
CA VAL A 23 7.70 3.58 -3.73
C VAL A 23 8.41 3.24 -5.04
N CYS A 24 9.70 3.51 -5.18
CA CYS A 24 10.46 3.14 -6.38
C CYS A 24 10.42 1.63 -6.64
N SER A 25 10.56 0.81 -5.61
CA SER A 25 10.56 -0.65 -5.73
C SER A 25 9.25 -1.20 -6.31
N THR A 26 8.12 -0.49 -6.13
CA THR A 26 6.82 -0.93 -6.65
C THR A 26 6.74 -0.98 -8.18
N PHE A 27 7.65 -0.29 -8.87
CA PHE A 27 7.74 -0.30 -10.34
C PHE A 27 8.72 -1.36 -10.87
N ILE A 28 9.39 -2.09 -10.00
CA ILE A 28 10.31 -3.17 -10.40
C ILE A 28 9.54 -4.48 -10.39
N PRO A 29 9.40 -5.17 -11.54
CA PRO A 29 8.66 -6.42 -11.61
C PRO A 29 9.43 -7.57 -10.95
N ASN A 30 8.71 -8.58 -10.51
CA ASN A 30 9.24 -9.86 -10.02
C ASN A 30 10.12 -9.81 -8.76
N ILE A 31 10.07 -8.74 -8.00
CA ILE A 31 10.67 -8.67 -6.66
C ILE A 31 9.59 -8.79 -5.58
N ASN A 32 9.99 -9.16 -4.37
CA ASN A 32 9.11 -9.14 -3.22
C ASN A 32 8.98 -7.71 -2.69
N HIS A 33 7.76 -7.31 -2.33
CA HIS A 33 7.50 -6.00 -1.75
C HIS A 33 7.17 -6.15 -0.27
N PRO A 34 7.63 -5.25 0.59
CA PRO A 34 7.16 -5.23 1.98
C PRO A 34 5.70 -4.80 2.04
N ILE A 35 4.98 -5.29 3.04
CA ILE A 35 3.68 -4.74 3.41
C ILE A 35 3.92 -3.38 4.05
N LEU A 36 3.28 -2.33 3.54
CA LEU A 36 3.37 -1.02 4.15
C LEU A 36 2.24 -0.87 5.17
N ILE A 37 2.59 -0.72 6.45
CA ILE A 37 1.66 -0.48 7.53
C ILE A 37 1.72 0.99 7.91
N ILE A 38 0.57 1.67 7.81
CA ILE A 38 0.44 3.09 8.11
C ILE A 38 -0.43 3.23 9.36
N GLU A 39 0.19 3.66 10.44
CA GLU A 39 -0.47 3.92 11.70
C GLU A 39 -0.46 5.41 12.05
N GLY A 40 -1.33 5.81 12.94
CA GLY A 40 -1.40 7.18 13.45
C GLY A 40 -2.80 7.55 13.92
N GLU A 41 -2.89 8.63 14.65
CA GLU A 41 -4.15 9.14 15.18
C GLU A 41 -5.11 9.61 14.08
N LYS A 42 -6.38 9.85 14.47
CA LYS A 42 -7.35 10.48 13.58
C LYS A 42 -6.85 11.88 13.17
N GLY A 43 -6.89 12.17 11.88
CA GLY A 43 -6.40 13.43 11.33
C GLY A 43 -4.89 13.49 11.07
N SER A 44 -4.20 12.35 11.01
CA SER A 44 -2.78 12.29 10.61
C SER A 44 -2.54 12.16 9.10
N GLY A 45 -3.58 12.05 8.28
CA GLY A 45 -3.45 11.97 6.81
C GLY A 45 -3.26 10.56 6.24
N LYS A 46 -3.54 9.49 7.01
CA LYS A 46 -3.37 8.11 6.56
C LYS A 46 -4.11 7.78 5.26
N SER A 47 -5.41 8.03 5.22
CA SER A 47 -6.21 7.75 4.01
C SER A 47 -5.81 8.62 2.83
N THR A 48 -5.37 9.86 3.07
CA THR A 48 -4.79 10.73 2.04
C THR A 48 -3.50 10.13 1.47
N MET A 49 -2.61 9.64 2.34
CA MET A 49 -1.39 8.95 1.94
C MET A 49 -1.69 7.72 1.06
N CYS A 50 -2.68 6.91 1.46
CA CYS A 50 -3.12 5.75 0.66
C CYS A 50 -3.65 6.17 -0.72
N ARG A 51 -4.45 7.23 -0.82
CA ARG A 51 -4.94 7.76 -2.12
C ARG A 51 -3.81 8.28 -2.99
N ASN A 52 -2.84 8.99 -2.40
CA ASN A 52 -1.66 9.47 -3.13
C ASN A 52 -0.82 8.30 -3.65
N LEU A 53 -0.63 7.24 -2.87
CA LEU A 53 0.04 6.01 -3.32
C LEU A 53 -0.70 5.33 -4.48
N LEU A 54 -2.03 5.25 -4.43
CA LEU A 54 -2.84 4.74 -5.54
C LEU A 54 -2.63 5.57 -6.80
N ASN A 55 -2.63 6.90 -6.70
CA ASN A 55 -2.40 7.79 -7.84
C ASN A 55 -1.00 7.64 -8.46
N ILE A 56 0.02 7.33 -7.65
CA ILE A 56 1.39 7.12 -8.12
C ILE A 56 1.52 5.74 -8.79
N ILE A 57 1.07 4.68 -8.10
CA ILE A 57 1.44 3.29 -8.43
C ILE A 57 0.41 2.60 -9.31
N SER A 58 -0.86 2.83 -9.05
CA SER A 58 -1.98 2.14 -9.72
C SER A 58 -3.18 3.07 -9.87
N PRO A 59 -3.09 4.11 -10.73
CA PRO A 59 -4.15 5.10 -10.89
C PRO A 59 -5.49 4.43 -11.20
N THR A 60 -6.46 4.65 -10.34
CA THR A 60 -7.79 4.05 -10.46
C THR A 60 -8.83 5.01 -9.89
N LYS A 61 -10.08 4.90 -10.38
CA LYS A 61 -11.23 5.59 -9.81
C LYS A 61 -11.80 4.88 -8.57
N LYS A 62 -11.22 3.73 -8.18
CA LYS A 62 -11.69 2.97 -7.03
C LYS A 62 -11.31 3.68 -5.73
N GLU A 63 -12.22 3.60 -4.76
CA GLU A 63 -11.97 4.00 -3.37
C GLU A 63 -10.98 3.06 -2.68
N LEU A 64 -10.54 3.46 -1.48
CA LEU A 64 -9.76 2.59 -0.62
C LEU A 64 -10.56 1.32 -0.29
N LEU A 65 -9.86 0.22 -0.15
CA LEU A 65 -10.50 -1.09 0.03
C LEU A 65 -10.86 -1.32 1.51
N VAL A 66 -11.99 -1.98 1.70
CA VAL A 66 -12.35 -2.56 2.99
C VAL A 66 -11.83 -3.99 3.03
N MET A 67 -11.26 -4.42 4.17
CA MET A 67 -10.82 -5.80 4.34
C MET A 67 -12.02 -6.75 4.29
N PRO A 68 -12.06 -7.71 3.38
CA PRO A 68 -13.13 -8.71 3.35
C PRO A 68 -13.14 -9.58 4.61
N ASN A 69 -14.31 -10.09 4.98
CA ASN A 69 -14.43 -10.96 6.15
C ASN A 69 -13.87 -12.37 5.91
N ASP A 70 -13.84 -12.82 4.67
CA ASP A 70 -13.36 -14.15 4.30
C ASP A 70 -12.19 -14.11 3.32
N THR A 71 -11.35 -15.12 3.39
CA THR A 71 -10.11 -15.24 2.62
C THR A 71 -10.36 -15.39 1.11
N ASN A 72 -11.46 -16.01 0.67
CA ASN A 72 -11.73 -16.16 -0.76
C ASN A 72 -12.04 -14.81 -1.42
N ASN A 73 -12.76 -13.96 -0.70
CA ASN A 73 -13.00 -12.59 -1.15
C ASN A 73 -11.73 -11.76 -1.11
N LEU A 74 -10.86 -11.95 -0.10
CA LEU A 74 -9.54 -11.32 -0.05
C LEU A 74 -8.68 -11.72 -1.26
N VAL A 75 -8.61 -13.00 -1.61
CA VAL A 75 -7.93 -13.48 -2.81
C VAL A 75 -8.48 -12.81 -4.07
N THR A 76 -9.80 -12.67 -4.17
CA THR A 76 -10.45 -11.99 -5.30
C THR A 76 -10.06 -10.52 -5.38
N VAL A 77 -10.06 -9.82 -4.26
CA VAL A 77 -9.64 -8.40 -4.18
C VAL A 77 -8.18 -8.25 -4.58
N LEU A 78 -7.29 -9.09 -4.04
CA LEU A 78 -5.87 -9.09 -4.38
C LEU A 78 -5.62 -9.42 -5.86
N SER A 79 -6.41 -10.31 -6.45
CA SER A 79 -6.29 -10.66 -7.88
C SER A 79 -6.59 -9.48 -8.81
N ASN A 80 -7.51 -8.60 -8.40
CA ASN A 80 -8.01 -7.50 -9.20
C ASN A 80 -7.33 -6.14 -8.94
N ASN A 81 -6.38 -6.07 -8.00
CA ASN A 81 -5.70 -4.83 -7.65
C ASN A 81 -4.20 -5.08 -7.54
N TYR A 82 -3.41 -4.36 -8.34
CA TYR A 82 -1.94 -4.41 -8.25
C TYR A 82 -1.45 -3.84 -6.93
N LEU A 83 -1.98 -2.68 -6.54
CA LEU A 83 -1.83 -2.08 -5.22
C LEU A 83 -3.15 -2.23 -4.46
N ALA A 84 -3.15 -2.97 -3.37
CA ALA A 84 -4.28 -3.15 -2.48
C ALA A 84 -4.10 -2.31 -1.22
N CYS A 85 -4.77 -1.16 -1.15
CA CYS A 85 -4.79 -0.28 0.02
C CYS A 85 -6.04 -0.56 0.85
N PHE A 86 -5.88 -1.25 1.97
CA PHE A 86 -6.95 -1.52 2.92
C PHE A 86 -7.00 -0.42 3.99
N ASP A 87 -8.17 0.19 4.15
CA ASP A 87 -8.39 1.29 5.10
C ASP A 87 -9.11 0.82 6.35
N ASN A 88 -8.80 1.49 7.46
CA ASN A 88 -9.46 1.31 8.75
C ASN A 88 -9.38 -0.12 9.30
N ILE A 89 -8.20 -0.72 9.23
CA ILE A 89 -7.94 -2.06 9.77
C ILE A 89 -7.76 -1.98 11.28
N GLY A 90 -8.50 -2.80 12.03
CA GLY A 90 -8.33 -2.97 13.47
C GLY A 90 -7.51 -4.22 13.82
N THR A 91 -8.00 -5.37 13.41
CA THR A 91 -7.41 -6.68 13.72
C THR A 91 -7.33 -7.53 12.46
N LEU A 92 -6.27 -8.31 12.31
CA LEU A 92 -6.11 -9.29 11.25
C LEU A 92 -6.20 -10.71 11.81
N SER A 93 -6.99 -11.56 11.15
CA SER A 93 -6.97 -12.99 11.44
C SER A 93 -5.67 -13.64 10.96
N THR A 94 -5.37 -14.82 11.46
CA THR A 94 -4.21 -15.62 11.02
C THR A 94 -4.31 -15.93 9.52
N GLU A 95 -5.49 -16.27 9.03
CA GLU A 95 -5.72 -16.59 7.62
C GLU A 95 -5.51 -15.37 6.72
N HIS A 96 -5.99 -14.18 7.12
CA HIS A 96 -5.73 -12.95 6.41
C HIS A 96 -4.24 -12.62 6.38
N SER A 97 -3.56 -12.72 7.53
CA SER A 97 -2.12 -12.48 7.63
C SER A 97 -1.32 -13.39 6.70
N ASN A 98 -1.61 -14.70 6.70
CA ASN A 98 -0.96 -15.67 5.81
C ASN A 98 -1.21 -15.37 4.33
N THR A 99 -2.44 -14.99 3.97
CA THR A 99 -2.81 -14.64 2.60
C THR A 99 -2.09 -13.39 2.12
N LEU A 100 -1.97 -12.36 2.97
CA LEU A 100 -1.23 -11.14 2.66
C LEU A 100 0.27 -11.41 2.52
N CYS A 101 0.87 -12.21 3.40
CA CYS A 101 2.26 -12.63 3.30
C CYS A 101 2.53 -13.34 1.97
N LEU A 102 1.66 -14.27 1.59
CA LEU A 102 1.77 -14.98 0.31
C LEU A 102 1.64 -14.00 -0.90
N ALA A 103 0.72 -13.05 -0.80
CA ALA A 103 0.49 -12.09 -1.87
C ALA A 103 1.69 -11.17 -2.12
N VAL A 104 2.45 -10.78 -1.11
CA VAL A 104 3.60 -9.87 -1.28
C VAL A 104 4.89 -10.59 -1.68
N THR A 105 5.02 -11.87 -1.34
CA THR A 105 6.22 -12.67 -1.68
C THR A 105 6.06 -13.40 -3.02
N GLY A 106 4.87 -13.45 -3.56
CA GLY A 106 4.55 -14.23 -4.76
C GLY A 106 4.32 -15.70 -4.44
N GLY A 107 3.11 -16.15 -4.64
CA GLY A 107 2.72 -17.53 -4.41
C GLY A 107 1.44 -17.87 -5.15
N THR A 108 1.06 -19.12 -5.09
CA THR A 108 -0.18 -19.60 -5.72
C THR A 108 -1.27 -19.71 -4.66
N LEU A 109 -2.35 -18.99 -4.89
CA LEU A 109 -3.58 -19.12 -4.11
C LEU A 109 -4.57 -19.97 -4.87
N SER A 110 -5.11 -20.99 -4.22
CA SER A 110 -6.12 -21.85 -4.79
C SER A 110 -7.51 -21.38 -4.43
N LYS A 111 -8.41 -21.27 -5.41
CA LYS A 111 -9.81 -20.94 -5.22
C LYS A 111 -10.69 -22.01 -5.88
N ARG A 112 -11.69 -22.52 -5.16
CA ARG A 112 -12.72 -23.38 -5.76
C ARG A 112 -13.54 -22.59 -6.77
N LYS A 113 -13.74 -23.16 -7.96
CA LYS A 113 -14.65 -22.62 -8.96
C LYS A 113 -16.08 -22.89 -8.52
N LEU A 114 -16.91 -21.84 -8.43
CA LEU A 114 -18.33 -22.01 -8.16
C LEU A 114 -18.99 -22.77 -9.32
N TYR A 115 -19.89 -23.71 -8.99
CA TYR A 115 -20.66 -24.52 -9.92
C TYR A 115 -19.91 -25.59 -10.74
N THR A 116 -18.72 -26.05 -10.28
CA THR A 116 -18.04 -27.21 -10.86
C THR A 116 -17.54 -28.11 -9.74
N ASP A 117 -17.86 -29.39 -9.82
CA ASP A 117 -17.67 -30.34 -8.72
C ASP A 117 -16.19 -30.55 -8.29
N ASN A 118 -15.18 -30.22 -9.10
CA ASN A 118 -13.78 -30.43 -8.75
C ASN A 118 -12.77 -29.50 -9.45
N ALA A 119 -13.17 -28.34 -9.98
CA ALA A 119 -12.20 -27.44 -10.62
C ALA A 119 -11.62 -26.43 -9.60
N GLU A 120 -10.35 -26.57 -9.34
CA GLU A 120 -9.55 -25.62 -8.57
C GLU A 120 -8.89 -24.62 -9.53
N ILE A 121 -9.02 -23.32 -9.24
CA ILE A 121 -8.31 -22.27 -9.98
C ILE A 121 -7.10 -21.89 -9.14
N SER A 122 -5.92 -22.15 -9.69
CA SER A 122 -4.66 -21.69 -9.12
C SER A 122 -4.38 -20.27 -9.65
N ILE A 123 -4.28 -19.30 -8.76
CA ILE A 123 -4.01 -17.90 -9.07
C ILE A 123 -2.62 -17.58 -8.54
N ASN A 124 -1.70 -17.28 -9.44
CA ASN A 124 -0.39 -16.76 -9.02
C ASN A 124 -0.52 -15.28 -8.72
N ILE A 125 -0.21 -14.88 -7.50
CA ILE A 125 -0.38 -13.51 -7.01
C ILE A 125 0.96 -12.97 -6.55
N ARG A 126 1.31 -11.77 -7.04
CA ARG A 126 2.32 -10.90 -6.45
C ARG A 126 1.78 -9.48 -6.44
N ARG A 127 1.57 -8.91 -5.28
CA ARG A 127 0.85 -7.64 -5.09
C ARG A 127 1.56 -6.76 -4.09
N ILE A 128 1.32 -5.48 -4.20
CA ILE A 128 1.71 -4.49 -3.20
C ILE A 128 0.54 -4.33 -2.25
N VAL A 129 0.80 -4.38 -0.96
CA VAL A 129 -0.22 -4.29 0.08
C VAL A 129 0.10 -3.12 1.00
N VAL A 130 -0.91 -2.30 1.24
CA VAL A 130 -0.89 -1.22 2.24
C VAL A 130 -2.02 -1.46 3.23
N LEU A 131 -1.70 -1.44 4.51
CA LEU A 131 -2.64 -1.56 5.61
C LEU A 131 -2.66 -0.23 6.38
N ASN A 132 -3.83 0.34 6.54
CA ASN A 132 -4.03 1.60 7.24
C ASN A 132 -4.95 1.39 8.44
N GLY A 133 -4.52 1.82 9.63
CA GLY A 133 -5.30 1.69 10.85
C GLY A 133 -4.91 2.69 11.93
N LEU A 134 -5.70 2.73 13.01
CA LEU A 134 -5.42 3.56 14.19
C LEU A 134 -4.40 2.88 15.10
N ALA A 135 -4.57 1.58 15.34
CA ALA A 135 -3.70 0.72 16.12
C ALA A 135 -3.93 -0.70 15.62
N LEU A 136 -3.16 -1.10 14.63
CA LEU A 136 -3.27 -2.43 14.04
C LEU A 136 -2.83 -3.49 15.05
N GLN A 137 -3.73 -4.39 15.40
CA GLN A 137 -3.38 -5.56 16.20
C GLN A 137 -2.95 -6.69 15.27
N ILE A 138 -1.63 -6.87 15.15
CA ILE A 138 -1.02 -7.94 14.36
C ILE A 138 -0.42 -8.95 15.33
N SER A 139 -0.98 -10.15 15.35
CA SER A 139 -0.50 -11.24 16.20
C SER A 139 0.54 -12.13 15.50
N GLN A 140 0.63 -12.07 14.17
CA GLN A 140 1.50 -12.93 13.37
C GLN A 140 2.85 -12.28 13.13
N SER A 141 3.92 -12.85 13.71
CA SER A 141 5.29 -12.35 13.55
C SER A 141 5.75 -12.34 12.09
N ASP A 142 5.37 -13.34 11.29
CA ASP A 142 5.74 -13.43 9.87
C ASP A 142 5.24 -12.23 9.05
N LEU A 143 4.06 -11.68 9.38
CA LEU A 143 3.56 -10.48 8.73
C LEU A 143 4.36 -9.25 9.16
N ILE A 144 4.72 -9.15 10.43
CA ILE A 144 5.53 -8.03 10.95
C ILE A 144 6.92 -8.05 10.29
N ASP A 145 7.55 -9.21 10.19
CA ASP A 145 8.87 -9.39 9.59
C ASP A 145 8.90 -9.00 8.09
N ARG A 146 7.75 -9.05 7.42
CA ARG A 146 7.58 -8.63 6.02
C ARG A 146 7.04 -7.22 5.86
N SER A 147 6.96 -6.45 6.94
CA SER A 147 6.32 -5.15 6.93
C SER A 147 7.29 -4.02 7.20
N ILE A 148 6.96 -2.86 6.64
CA ILE A 148 7.54 -1.57 7.04
C ILE A 148 6.43 -0.78 7.71
N MET A 149 6.67 -0.39 8.96
CA MET A 149 5.71 0.38 9.75
C MET A 149 6.05 1.87 9.70
N LEU A 150 5.09 2.68 9.30
CA LEU A 150 5.17 4.14 9.30
C LEU A 150 4.13 4.69 10.27
N TYR A 151 4.59 5.44 11.23
CA TYR A 151 3.73 6.17 12.14
C TYR A 151 3.60 7.63 11.70
N LEU A 152 2.36 8.07 11.47
CA LEU A 152 2.05 9.44 11.08
C LEU A 152 1.60 10.25 12.29
N ASN A 153 2.29 11.35 12.55
CA ASN A 153 1.90 12.28 13.58
C ASN A 153 0.60 13.01 13.22
N ARG A 154 -0.18 13.39 14.22
CA ARG A 154 -1.38 14.19 14.02
C ARG A 154 -1.01 15.54 13.40
N ILE A 155 -1.72 15.92 12.34
CA ILE A 155 -1.59 17.25 11.74
C ILE A 155 -2.33 18.25 12.62
N SER A 156 -1.64 19.32 13.04
CA SER A 156 -2.24 20.41 13.82
C SER A 156 -3.36 21.08 13.03
N GLU A 157 -4.34 21.66 13.72
CA GLU A 157 -5.49 22.29 13.05
C GLU A 157 -5.08 23.43 12.12
N GLU A 158 -4.06 24.16 12.50
CA GLU A 158 -3.48 25.28 11.71
C GLU A 158 -2.85 24.82 10.38
N ASN A 159 -2.31 23.59 10.35
CA ASN A 159 -1.65 23.02 9.18
C ASN A 159 -2.58 22.13 8.34
N ARG A 160 -3.84 22.02 8.70
CA ARG A 160 -4.82 21.26 7.94
C ARG A 160 -5.25 21.99 6.69
N ASN A 161 -5.04 21.36 5.57
CA ASN A 161 -5.57 21.79 4.29
C ASN A 161 -6.90 21.10 3.97
N THR A 162 -7.72 21.73 3.14
CA THR A 162 -8.92 21.09 2.59
C THR A 162 -8.51 19.96 1.65
N GLU A 163 -9.35 18.94 1.54
CA GLU A 163 -9.10 17.78 0.65
C GLU A 163 -8.92 18.25 -0.82
N SER A 164 -9.68 19.24 -1.25
CA SER A 164 -9.56 19.85 -2.59
C SER A 164 -8.18 20.45 -2.81
N ASN A 165 -7.66 21.23 -1.85
CA ASN A 165 -6.33 21.83 -1.95
C ASN A 165 -5.22 20.79 -1.96
N ILE A 166 -5.35 19.76 -1.12
CA ILE A 166 -4.39 18.64 -1.07
C ILE A 166 -4.33 17.95 -2.44
N ASN A 167 -5.49 17.59 -2.99
CA ASN A 167 -5.57 16.91 -4.28
C ASN A 167 -5.05 17.78 -5.44
N THR A 168 -5.38 19.08 -5.46
CA THR A 168 -4.90 20.02 -6.48
C THR A 168 -3.39 20.14 -6.44
N ASN A 169 -2.80 20.33 -5.26
CA ASN A 169 -1.36 20.46 -5.11
C ASN A 169 -0.64 19.16 -5.47
N PHE A 170 -1.17 18.02 -5.03
CA PHE A 170 -0.60 16.73 -5.37
C PHE A 170 -0.64 16.45 -6.87
N THR A 171 -1.77 16.70 -7.52
CA THR A 171 -1.93 16.50 -8.98
C THR A 171 -0.96 17.38 -9.78
N ARG A 172 -0.71 18.61 -9.33
CA ARG A 172 0.27 19.52 -9.95
C ARG A 172 1.69 18.96 -9.86
N ASP A 173 2.08 18.42 -8.69
CA ASP A 173 3.45 17.97 -8.43
C ASP A 173 3.69 16.50 -8.84
N LEU A 174 2.63 15.75 -9.18
CA LEU A 174 2.70 14.31 -9.53
C LEU A 174 3.59 14.03 -10.76
N PRO A 175 3.56 14.81 -11.86
CA PRO A 175 4.46 14.57 -12.99
C PRO A 175 5.95 14.64 -12.61
N ASP A 176 6.33 15.62 -11.79
CA ASP A 176 7.71 15.78 -11.33
C ASP A 176 8.13 14.65 -10.38
N LEU A 177 7.20 14.18 -9.54
CA LEU A 177 7.43 13.04 -8.68
C LEU A 177 7.65 11.76 -9.49
N LEU A 178 6.79 11.48 -10.47
CA LEU A 178 6.93 10.31 -11.37
C LEU A 178 8.23 10.38 -12.18
N GLY A 179 8.55 11.55 -12.73
CA GLY A 179 9.83 11.77 -13.44
C GLY A 179 11.04 11.47 -12.53
N SER A 180 11.01 11.92 -11.29
CA SER A 180 12.06 11.65 -10.31
C SER A 180 12.16 10.16 -9.95
N ILE A 181 11.02 9.47 -9.80
CA ILE A 181 10.96 8.03 -9.53
C ILE A 181 11.60 7.25 -10.69
N PHE A 182 11.16 7.50 -11.93
CA PHE A 182 11.66 6.77 -13.10
C PHE A 182 13.13 7.06 -13.39
N ASN A 183 13.60 8.28 -13.20
CA ASN A 183 15.02 8.60 -13.30
C ASN A 183 15.84 7.85 -12.26
N THR A 184 15.36 7.77 -11.02
CA THR A 184 16.04 7.02 -9.95
C THR A 184 16.13 5.53 -10.29
N ILE A 185 15.04 4.94 -10.75
CA ILE A 185 15.01 3.53 -11.16
C ILE A 185 15.92 3.28 -12.35
N SER A 186 15.87 4.14 -13.37
CA SER A 186 16.73 4.04 -14.57
C SER A 186 18.20 4.07 -14.19
N ASN A 187 18.60 5.00 -13.32
CA ASN A 187 19.97 5.10 -12.84
C ASN A 187 20.39 3.85 -12.04
N ALA A 188 19.50 3.33 -11.18
CA ALA A 188 19.78 2.13 -10.39
C ALA A 188 19.92 0.87 -11.25
N LEU A 189 19.18 0.76 -12.35
CA LEU A 189 19.22 -0.39 -13.26
C LEU A 189 20.37 -0.31 -14.28
N SER A 190 21.05 0.84 -14.40
CA SER A 190 22.18 1.03 -15.29
C SER A 190 23.55 0.73 -14.64
N LEU A 191 23.55 0.39 -13.34
CA LEU A 191 24.74 -0.02 -12.58
C LEU A 191 24.99 -1.51 -12.73
#